data_e6a66c0fdd4f50529f3aeabda4653300
#
_entry.id   e6a66c0fdd4f50529f3aeabda4653300
#
_cell.length_a   1.000
_cell.length_b   1.000
_cell.length_c   1.000
_cell.angle_alpha   90.00
_cell.angle_beta   90.00
_cell.angle_gamma   90.00
#
_symmetry.space_group_name_H-M   'P 1'
#
loop_
_entity.id
_entity.type
_entity.pdbx_description
1 polymer ?
#
loop_
_entity_poly.entity_id
_entity_poly.type
_entity_poly.pdbx_seq_one_letter_code
_entity_poly.pdbx_strand_id
1 'polypeptide(L)'
;MGKTGILTYHSAYNYGSALQALATQKAVSCFSTETEIINYRMNSQKSIYTLYRTSFGLKTFAKDILQLPIHSKRKQRAEKFETFFNQFFNLSEECATPEDVYNIWNRYSAIVSGSDQIWNKHSLELETCDWKYMYPYVLKDFPGRKISYASSISNMTDEELKM
;
A
#
# COMPACT_ATOMS: atom_id res chain seq x y z
N MET A 1 3.13 -26.35 -3.45
CA MET A 1 2.56 -25.04 -3.78
C MET A 1 3.51 -24.00 -3.23
N GLY A 2 3.82 -22.94 -3.97
CA GLY A 2 4.73 -21.88 -3.51
C GLY A 2 4.00 -20.83 -2.68
N LYS A 3 4.76 -19.93 -2.08
CA LYS A 3 4.27 -18.78 -1.31
C LYS A 3 3.46 -17.83 -2.20
N THR A 4 2.38 -17.26 -1.68
CA THR A 4 1.56 -16.27 -2.37
C THR A 4 1.74 -14.90 -1.71
N GLY A 5 2.14 -13.91 -2.51
CA GLY A 5 2.21 -12.51 -2.12
C GLY A 5 0.87 -11.81 -2.32
N ILE A 6 0.56 -10.85 -1.47
CA ILE A 6 -0.58 -9.93 -1.63
C ILE A 6 -0.03 -8.52 -1.76
N LEU A 7 -0.41 -7.82 -2.81
CA LEU A 7 -0.01 -6.45 -3.06
C LEU A 7 -1.24 -5.54 -3.03
N THR A 8 -1.39 -4.76 -1.96
CA THR A 8 -2.54 -3.88 -1.70
C THR A 8 -2.16 -2.69 -0.84
N TYR A 9 -3.02 -1.68 -0.76
CA TYR A 9 -2.88 -0.56 0.19
C TYR A 9 -3.14 -1.02 1.63
N HIS A 10 -2.16 -1.69 2.24
CA HIS A 10 -2.26 -2.22 3.61
C HIS A 10 -1.82 -1.23 4.69
N SER A 11 -0.99 -0.26 4.35
CA SER A 11 -0.32 0.64 5.31
C SER A 11 -0.99 2.01 5.47
N ALA A 12 -2.12 2.22 4.79
CA ALA A 12 -2.93 3.41 4.98
C ALA A 12 -3.56 3.42 6.37
N TYR A 13 -3.48 4.56 7.09
CA TYR A 13 -4.17 4.70 8.38
C TYR A 13 -5.67 4.92 8.18
N ASN A 14 -6.28 3.97 7.47
CA ASN A 14 -7.68 3.92 7.11
C ASN A 14 -8.25 2.55 7.51
N TYR A 15 -9.33 2.55 8.25
CA TYR A 15 -9.96 1.31 8.73
C TYR A 15 -10.44 0.42 7.57
N GLY A 16 -10.96 1.00 6.49
CA GLY A 16 -11.40 0.26 5.33
C GLY A 16 -10.24 -0.51 4.68
N SER A 17 -9.13 0.18 4.38
CA SER A 17 -7.96 -0.44 3.77
C SER A 17 -7.32 -1.49 4.68
N ALA A 18 -7.24 -1.22 6.00
CA ALA A 18 -6.68 -2.16 6.96
C ALA A 18 -7.52 -3.45 7.06
N LEU A 19 -8.84 -3.33 7.19
CA LEU A 19 -9.74 -4.48 7.29
C LEU A 19 -9.82 -5.26 5.97
N GLN A 20 -9.81 -4.56 4.84
CA GLN A 20 -9.79 -5.17 3.53
C GLN A 20 -8.50 -5.97 3.32
N ALA A 21 -7.33 -5.42 3.66
CA ALA A 21 -6.06 -6.13 3.57
C ALA A 21 -6.05 -7.40 4.42
N LEU A 22 -6.56 -7.32 5.66
CA LEU A 22 -6.70 -8.49 6.55
C LEU A 22 -7.65 -9.54 5.97
N ALA A 23 -8.81 -9.11 5.46
CA ALA A 23 -9.78 -10.02 4.85
C ALA A 23 -9.20 -10.72 3.62
N THR A 24 -8.47 -9.99 2.77
CA THR A 24 -7.78 -10.55 1.61
C THR A 24 -6.71 -11.56 2.04
N GLN A 25 -5.90 -11.23 3.05
CA GLN A 25 -4.90 -12.16 3.60
C GLN A 25 -5.55 -13.45 4.08
N LYS A 26 -6.65 -13.36 4.85
CA LYS A 26 -7.40 -14.53 5.34
C LYS A 26 -7.99 -15.36 4.20
N ALA A 27 -8.60 -14.72 3.22
CA ALA A 27 -9.18 -15.42 2.07
C ALA A 27 -8.11 -16.15 1.25
N VAL A 28 -7.00 -15.49 0.93
CA VAL A 28 -5.89 -16.10 0.16
C VAL A 28 -5.25 -17.24 0.93
N SER A 29 -5.15 -17.16 2.25
CA SER A 29 -4.60 -18.21 3.11
C SER A 29 -5.43 -19.52 3.07
N CYS A 30 -6.68 -19.48 2.62
CA CYS A 30 -7.47 -20.69 2.40
C CYS A 30 -7.02 -21.50 1.16
N PHE A 31 -6.30 -20.85 0.24
CA PHE A 31 -5.89 -21.44 -1.04
C PHE A 31 -4.37 -21.58 -1.22
N SER A 32 -3.59 -21.10 -0.27
CA SER A 32 -2.13 -21.09 -0.31
C SER A 32 -1.55 -21.61 1.00
N THR A 33 -0.46 -22.38 0.92
CA THR A 33 0.24 -22.91 2.10
C THR A 33 0.93 -21.81 2.91
N GLU A 34 1.43 -20.80 2.22
CA GLU A 34 2.04 -19.60 2.81
C GLU A 34 1.52 -18.35 2.10
N THR A 35 1.10 -17.38 2.89
CA THR A 35 0.58 -16.10 2.39
C THR A 35 1.20 -14.97 3.19
N GLU A 36 1.72 -13.95 2.49
CA GLU A 36 2.14 -12.71 3.14
C GLU A 36 1.73 -11.49 2.33
N ILE A 37 1.52 -10.37 3.01
CA ILE A 37 1.34 -9.07 2.38
C ILE A 37 2.72 -8.51 2.06
N ILE A 38 2.97 -8.19 0.79
CA ILE A 38 4.17 -7.49 0.35
C ILE A 38 4.13 -6.10 0.96
N ASN A 39 5.07 -5.81 1.87
CA ASN A 39 5.10 -4.58 2.64
C ASN A 39 5.63 -3.40 1.79
N TYR A 40 4.93 -3.13 0.68
CA TYR A 40 5.28 -2.04 -0.23
C TYR A 40 4.73 -0.71 0.31
N ARG A 41 5.63 0.05 0.92
CA ARG A 41 5.34 1.34 1.58
C ARG A 41 6.22 2.44 0.97
N MET A 42 5.74 3.07 -0.08
CA MET A 42 6.44 4.17 -0.73
C MET A 42 6.72 5.33 0.25
N ASN A 43 7.81 6.04 0.03
CA ASN A 43 8.15 7.22 0.84
C ASN A 43 7.08 8.32 0.77
N SER A 44 6.40 8.46 -0.37
CA SER A 44 5.23 9.32 -0.54
C SER A 44 4.11 8.95 0.43
N GLN A 45 3.73 7.69 0.52
CA GLN A 45 2.74 7.20 1.47
C GLN A 45 3.13 7.53 2.91
N LYS A 46 4.38 7.27 3.28
CA LYS A 46 4.88 7.58 4.63
C LYS A 46 4.76 9.07 4.94
N SER A 47 5.06 9.94 3.97
CA SER A 47 4.99 11.39 4.15
C SER A 47 3.58 11.90 4.43
N ILE A 48 2.54 11.27 3.87
CA ILE A 48 1.13 11.62 4.12
C ILE A 48 0.76 11.40 5.59
N TYR A 49 1.34 10.37 6.21
CA TYR A 49 1.03 9.96 7.58
C TYR A 49 2.00 10.51 8.62
N THR A 50 3.04 11.25 8.18
CA THR A 50 3.94 11.92 9.12
C THR A 50 3.23 13.02 9.90
N LEU A 51 3.63 13.17 11.17
CA LEU A 51 3.04 14.17 12.06
C LEU A 51 3.38 15.60 11.66
N TYR A 52 4.56 15.79 11.04
CA TYR A 52 5.06 17.09 10.57
C TYR A 52 5.43 16.99 9.10
N ARG A 53 4.75 17.76 8.27
CA ARG A 53 4.96 17.78 6.81
C ARG A 53 5.94 18.90 6.43
N THR A 54 7.17 18.81 6.89
CA THR A 54 8.18 19.85 6.65
C THR A 54 8.52 20.04 5.16
N SER A 55 8.31 19.01 4.34
CA SER A 55 8.57 19.03 2.90
C SER A 55 7.56 19.84 2.08
N PHE A 56 6.41 20.23 2.66
CA PHE A 56 5.32 20.92 1.96
C PHE A 56 5.32 22.44 2.11
N GLY A 57 6.40 23.05 2.62
CA GLY A 57 6.60 24.50 2.74
C GLY A 57 6.05 25.13 4.01
N LEU A 58 6.42 26.43 4.20
CA LEU A 58 6.13 27.21 5.43
C LEU A 58 4.65 27.30 5.80
N LYS A 59 3.74 27.35 4.82
CA LYS A 59 2.29 27.42 5.07
C LYS A 59 1.75 26.13 5.67
N THR A 60 2.27 24.97 5.25
CA THR A 60 1.86 23.67 5.76
C THR A 60 2.44 23.44 7.15
N PHE A 61 3.67 23.85 7.38
CA PHE A 61 4.32 23.83 8.68
C PHE A 61 3.57 24.69 9.72
N ALA A 62 3.14 25.90 9.35
CA ALA A 62 2.32 26.76 10.21
C ALA A 62 0.96 26.11 10.55
N LYS A 63 0.32 25.44 9.60
CA LYS A 63 -0.90 24.64 9.87
C LYS A 63 -0.64 23.49 10.83
N ASP A 64 0.48 22.81 10.69
CA ASP A 64 0.82 21.69 11.59
C ASP A 64 1.09 22.17 13.02
N ILE A 65 1.68 23.37 13.19
CA ILE A 65 1.83 24.01 14.51
C ILE A 65 0.46 24.33 15.13
N LEU A 66 -0.48 24.88 14.35
CA LEU A 66 -1.84 25.15 14.82
C LEU A 66 -2.62 23.88 15.20
N GLN A 67 -2.15 22.73 14.75
CA GLN A 67 -2.76 21.42 15.05
C GLN A 67 -2.09 20.70 16.25
N LEU A 68 -1.17 21.34 16.96
CA LEU A 68 -0.51 20.77 18.16
C LEU A 68 -1.48 20.14 19.19
N PRO A 69 -2.66 20.73 19.47
CA PRO A 69 -3.61 20.10 20.39
C PRO A 69 -4.15 18.74 19.91
N ILE A 70 -4.11 18.51 18.58
CA ILE A 70 -4.61 17.27 17.96
C ILE A 70 -3.46 16.26 17.75
N HIS A 71 -2.23 16.71 17.93
CA HIS A 71 -1.01 15.95 17.67
C HIS A 71 -0.96 14.63 18.47
N SER A 72 -1.28 14.67 19.76
CA SER A 72 -1.29 13.48 20.62
C SER A 72 -2.31 12.44 20.14
N LYS A 73 -3.48 12.88 19.69
CA LYS A 73 -4.53 12.00 19.14
C LYS A 73 -4.11 11.38 17.80
N ARG A 74 -3.43 12.16 16.94
CA ARG A 74 -2.89 11.66 15.68
C ARG A 74 -1.80 10.61 15.92
N LYS A 75 -0.90 10.88 16.85
CA LYS A 75 0.15 9.93 17.25
C LYS A 75 -0.45 8.63 17.78
N GLN A 76 -1.38 8.71 18.72
CA GLN A 76 -2.08 7.54 19.25
C GLN A 76 -2.80 6.74 18.16
N ARG A 77 -3.43 7.44 17.19
CA ARG A 77 -4.07 6.79 16.05
C ARG A 77 -3.05 6.03 15.21
N ALA A 78 -1.94 6.66 14.86
CA ALA A 78 -0.87 6.02 14.09
C ALA A 78 -0.31 4.79 14.83
N GLU A 79 -0.01 4.91 16.12
CA GLU A 79 0.46 3.81 16.96
C GLU A 79 -0.52 2.63 17.01
N LYS A 80 -1.82 2.91 17.07
CA LYS A 80 -2.86 1.86 17.03
C LYS A 80 -2.91 1.14 15.69
N PHE A 81 -2.74 1.85 14.57
CA PHE A 81 -2.67 1.22 13.26
C PHE A 81 -1.42 0.37 13.10
N GLU A 82 -0.26 0.88 13.49
CA GLU A 82 0.99 0.12 13.43
C GLU A 82 0.92 -1.13 14.34
N THR A 83 0.35 -0.99 15.54
CA THR A 83 0.10 -2.15 16.42
C THR A 83 -0.79 -3.19 15.76
N PHE A 84 -1.88 -2.73 15.12
CA PHE A 84 -2.77 -3.62 14.37
C PHE A 84 -2.05 -4.32 13.23
N PHE A 85 -1.27 -3.60 12.43
CA PHE A 85 -0.53 -4.18 11.32
C PHE A 85 0.47 -5.23 11.80
N ASN A 86 1.25 -4.92 12.83
CA ASN A 86 2.23 -5.84 13.39
C ASN A 86 1.59 -7.09 14.03
N GLN A 87 0.37 -6.96 14.57
CA GLN A 87 -0.32 -8.07 15.24
C GLN A 87 -1.05 -8.99 14.27
N PHE A 88 -1.62 -8.46 13.19
CA PHE A 88 -2.57 -9.20 12.35
C PHE A 88 -2.09 -9.47 10.94
N PHE A 89 -1.12 -8.71 10.44
CA PHE A 89 -0.58 -8.93 9.11
C PHE A 89 0.67 -9.80 9.17
N ASN A 90 0.75 -10.75 8.24
CA ASN A 90 1.99 -11.40 7.89
C ASN A 90 2.66 -10.57 6.80
N LEU A 91 3.62 -9.74 7.18
CA LEU A 91 4.29 -8.80 6.29
C LEU A 91 5.63 -9.34 5.81
N SER A 92 5.96 -9.08 4.54
CA SER A 92 7.34 -9.20 4.08
C SER A 92 8.23 -8.13 4.75
N GLU A 93 9.53 -8.14 4.45
CA GLU A 93 10.37 -6.99 4.66
C GLU A 93 9.82 -5.76 3.94
N GLU A 94 10.15 -4.57 4.46
CA GLU A 94 9.69 -3.32 3.89
C GLU A 94 10.33 -3.06 2.52
N CYS A 95 9.48 -2.73 1.54
CA CYS A 95 9.84 -2.33 0.19
C CYS A 95 9.42 -0.86 0.00
N ALA A 96 10.37 0.04 -0.19
CA ALA A 96 10.10 1.46 -0.42
C ALA A 96 10.02 1.81 -1.91
N THR A 97 10.61 0.98 -2.76
CA THR A 97 10.69 1.17 -4.21
C THR A 97 10.20 -0.07 -4.97
N PRO A 98 9.86 0.05 -6.25
CA PRO A 98 9.58 -1.11 -7.10
C PRO A 98 10.72 -2.12 -7.14
N GLU A 99 11.96 -1.64 -7.15
CA GLU A 99 13.17 -2.46 -7.16
C GLU A 99 13.25 -3.36 -5.92
N ASP A 100 12.84 -2.87 -4.76
CA ASP A 100 12.78 -3.69 -3.54
C ASP A 100 11.78 -4.84 -3.69
N VAL A 101 10.63 -4.58 -4.34
CA VAL A 101 9.64 -5.63 -4.63
C VAL A 101 10.20 -6.64 -5.62
N TYR A 102 10.96 -6.20 -6.64
CA TYR A 102 11.60 -7.09 -7.62
C TYR A 102 12.61 -8.03 -6.95
N ASN A 103 13.33 -7.55 -5.95
CA ASN A 103 14.32 -8.35 -5.23
C ASN A 103 13.70 -9.53 -4.45
N ILE A 104 12.42 -9.46 -4.13
CA ILE A 104 11.72 -10.52 -3.39
C ILE A 104 10.77 -11.37 -4.24
N TRP A 105 10.63 -11.08 -5.53
CA TRP A 105 9.71 -11.80 -6.43
C TRP A 105 9.94 -13.31 -6.48
N ASN A 106 11.18 -13.74 -6.41
CA ASN A 106 11.57 -15.14 -6.47
C ASN A 106 10.98 -16.00 -5.34
N ARG A 107 10.45 -15.38 -4.29
CA ARG A 107 9.80 -16.07 -3.17
C ARG A 107 8.37 -16.48 -3.49
N TYR A 108 7.76 -15.86 -4.50
CA TYR A 108 6.33 -16.03 -4.79
C TYR A 108 6.11 -16.83 -6.06
N SER A 109 5.20 -17.79 -5.98
CA SER A 109 4.64 -18.49 -7.16
C SER A 109 3.45 -17.75 -7.74
N ALA A 110 2.78 -16.93 -6.93
CA ALA A 110 1.66 -16.09 -7.32
C ALA A 110 1.67 -14.79 -6.52
N ILE A 111 1.15 -13.71 -7.12
CA ILE A 111 0.85 -12.45 -6.44
C ILE A 111 -0.61 -12.07 -6.72
N VAL A 112 -1.36 -11.83 -5.65
CA VAL A 112 -2.73 -11.29 -5.69
C VAL A 112 -2.63 -9.78 -5.51
N SER A 113 -3.09 -9.03 -6.51
CA SER A 113 -3.15 -7.56 -6.51
C SER A 113 -4.58 -7.10 -6.27
N GLY A 114 -4.80 -6.30 -5.25
CA GLY A 114 -6.13 -5.81 -4.83
C GLY A 114 -6.47 -6.20 -3.40
N SER A 115 -7.64 -5.87 -2.91
CA SER A 115 -8.60 -4.94 -3.54
C SER A 115 -8.13 -3.49 -3.33
N ASP A 116 -9.03 -2.51 -3.50
CA ASP A 116 -8.78 -1.07 -3.37
C ASP A 116 -8.45 -0.39 -4.73
N GLN A 117 -8.24 0.93 -4.71
CA GLN A 117 -7.96 1.77 -5.88
C GLN A 117 -6.51 1.64 -6.38
N ILE A 118 -5.96 0.44 -6.36
CA ILE A 118 -4.55 0.20 -6.70
C ILE A 118 -4.23 0.43 -8.18
N TRP A 119 -5.25 0.60 -9.02
CA TRP A 119 -5.13 0.94 -10.44
C TRP A 119 -5.40 2.42 -10.72
N ASN A 120 -5.56 3.22 -9.67
CA ASN A 120 -5.82 4.65 -9.81
C ASN A 120 -4.52 5.47 -9.76
N LYS A 121 -4.10 6.02 -10.91
CA LYS A 121 -2.92 6.90 -10.99
C LYS A 121 -3.08 8.23 -10.24
N HIS A 122 -4.33 8.64 -9.96
CA HIS A 122 -4.63 9.85 -9.22
C HIS A 122 -4.72 9.62 -7.70
N SER A 123 -4.36 8.43 -7.24
CA SER A 123 -4.31 8.15 -5.81
C SER A 123 -3.39 9.14 -5.10
N LEU A 124 -3.87 9.76 -4.04
CA LEU A 124 -3.06 10.67 -3.21
C LEU A 124 -1.81 10.00 -2.62
N GLU A 125 -1.81 8.67 -2.57
CA GLU A 125 -0.70 7.88 -2.09
C GLU A 125 0.43 7.76 -3.13
N LEU A 126 0.13 8.09 -4.39
CA LEU A 126 1.06 8.15 -5.51
C LEU A 126 1.36 9.61 -5.83
N GLU A 127 2.08 10.31 -4.97
CA GLU A 127 2.36 11.77 -5.10
C GLU A 127 2.85 12.20 -6.49
N THR A 128 3.52 11.34 -7.21
CA THR A 128 4.17 11.68 -8.47
C THR A 128 3.35 11.34 -9.70
N CYS A 129 2.22 10.64 -9.56
CA CYS A 129 1.50 10.02 -10.69
C CYS A 129 2.44 9.25 -11.62
N ASP A 130 3.57 8.81 -11.13
CA ASP A 130 4.54 8.02 -11.90
C ASP A 130 4.09 6.56 -11.92
N TRP A 131 3.76 6.10 -13.10
CA TRP A 131 3.25 4.77 -13.35
C TRP A 131 4.14 3.65 -12.79
N LYS A 132 5.45 3.85 -12.78
CA LYS A 132 6.39 2.84 -12.30
C LYS A 132 6.18 2.45 -10.84
N TYR A 133 5.56 3.33 -10.04
CA TYR A 133 5.24 3.05 -8.64
C TYR A 133 3.86 2.42 -8.45
N MET A 134 3.03 2.39 -9.48
CA MET A 134 1.70 1.77 -9.39
C MET A 134 1.80 0.25 -9.29
N TYR A 135 0.93 -0.32 -8.50
CA TYR A 135 0.90 -1.77 -8.27
C TYR A 135 0.81 -2.63 -9.53
N PRO A 136 0.00 -2.32 -10.55
CA PRO A 136 0.02 -3.07 -11.81
C PRO A 136 1.36 -3.01 -12.52
N TYR A 137 2.01 -1.86 -12.50
CA TYR A 137 3.33 -1.68 -13.10
C TYR A 137 4.42 -2.43 -12.36
N VAL A 138 4.40 -2.37 -11.03
CA VAL A 138 5.32 -3.12 -10.18
C VAL A 138 5.22 -4.63 -10.48
N LEU A 139 4.05 -5.12 -10.88
CA LEU A 139 3.85 -6.54 -11.23
C LEU A 139 3.99 -6.85 -12.72
N LYS A 140 4.25 -5.86 -13.57
CA LYS A 140 4.25 -6.03 -15.03
C LYS A 140 5.10 -7.24 -15.48
N ASP A 141 6.31 -7.31 -15.02
CA ASP A 141 7.29 -8.32 -15.44
C ASP A 141 7.44 -9.47 -14.44
N PHE A 142 6.58 -9.55 -13.44
CA PHE A 142 6.57 -10.67 -12.48
C PHE A 142 6.37 -12.00 -13.23
N PRO A 143 7.28 -12.96 -13.08
CA PRO A 143 7.26 -14.21 -13.87
C PRO A 143 6.22 -15.22 -13.38
N GLY A 144 5.72 -15.07 -12.13
CA GLY A 144 4.73 -15.96 -11.54
C GLY A 144 3.30 -15.64 -11.96
N ARG A 145 2.34 -16.29 -11.31
CA ARG A 145 0.92 -16.06 -11.57
C ARG A 145 0.48 -14.72 -11.01
N LYS A 146 -0.07 -13.85 -11.85
CA LYS A 146 -0.66 -12.57 -11.50
C LYS A 146 -2.18 -12.71 -11.38
N ILE A 147 -2.74 -12.30 -10.25
CA ILE A 147 -4.17 -12.38 -9.95
C ILE A 147 -4.64 -10.99 -9.54
N SER A 148 -5.65 -10.46 -10.19
CA SER A 148 -6.33 -9.23 -9.77
C SER A 148 -7.64 -9.57 -9.07
N TYR A 149 -7.85 -9.01 -7.88
CA TYR A 149 -9.07 -9.21 -7.10
C TYR A 149 -9.65 -7.87 -6.66
N ALA A 150 -10.84 -7.53 -7.17
CA ALA A 150 -11.59 -6.32 -6.81
C ALA A 150 -10.76 -5.02 -6.86
N SER A 151 -9.81 -4.95 -7.79
CA SER A 151 -9.03 -3.72 -8.04
C SER A 151 -9.88 -2.67 -8.74
N SER A 152 -9.71 -1.40 -8.36
CA SER A 152 -10.47 -0.28 -8.90
C SER A 152 -9.57 0.74 -9.58
N ILE A 153 -10.08 1.33 -10.64
CA ILE A 153 -9.49 2.47 -11.36
C ILE A 153 -9.98 3.81 -10.79
N SER A 154 -10.99 3.77 -9.87
CA SER A 154 -11.64 4.95 -9.32
C SER A 154 -12.16 5.91 -10.41
N ASN A 155 -11.61 7.11 -10.46
CA ASN A 155 -12.04 8.20 -11.36
C ASN A 155 -11.16 8.35 -12.61
N MET A 156 -10.37 7.34 -12.97
CA MET A 156 -9.63 7.38 -14.24
C MET A 156 -10.57 7.28 -15.45
N THR A 157 -10.21 7.98 -16.51
CA THR A 157 -10.94 7.95 -17.79
C THR A 157 -10.48 6.80 -18.67
N ASP A 158 -11.31 6.43 -19.65
CA ASP A 158 -10.97 5.40 -20.65
C ASP A 158 -9.72 5.75 -21.46
N GLU A 159 -9.46 7.05 -21.67
CA GLU A 159 -8.27 7.52 -22.38
C GLU A 159 -6.99 7.28 -21.54
N GLU A 160 -7.10 7.42 -20.24
CA GLU A 160 -6.00 7.19 -19.31
C GLU A 160 -5.69 5.69 -19.11
N LEU A 161 -6.60 4.81 -19.50
CA LEU A 161 -6.41 3.36 -19.46
C LEU A 161 -5.76 2.80 -20.73
N LYS A 162 -5.73 3.58 -21.81
CA LYS A 162 -5.11 3.21 -23.09
C LYS A 162 -3.61 3.54 -23.08
N MET A 163 -2.85 2.78 -22.29
CA MET A 163 -1.40 2.97 -22.24
C MET A 163 -0.65 1.77 -22.81
#